data_f10afc6a16fb98b6a1fab22469ab2c80
#
_entry.id   f10afc6a16fb98b6a1fab22469ab2c80
#
_cell.length_a   1.000
_cell.length_b   1.000
_cell.length_c   1.000
_cell.angle_alpha   90.00
_cell.angle_beta   90.00
_cell.angle_gamma   90.00
#
_symmetry.space_group_name_H-M   'P 1'
#
loop_
_entity.id
_entity.type
_entity.pdbx_description
1 polymer ?
#
loop_
_entity_poly.entity_id
_entity_poly.type
_entity_poly.pdbx_seq_one_letter_code
_entity_poly.pdbx_strand_id
1 'polypeptide(L)'
;MKKALISLLLGVTLVGGLVGCGNKTTVEDKEVNTPIVEEETLSKEDKINILIDGILKLETNVDDQMNNMSDEYGILANTKVNYDNLNDTIIIEHSQSYINFSDSEMLGYFVANPGSLDTFVDMSNNDFEAIKETFGKGIPEGTKIKILHKVGEYKILEYTEGTVTYRIDK
;
A
#
# COMPACT_ATOMS: atom_id res chain seq x y z
N MET A 1 -7.41 29.08 -9.53
CA MET A 1 -7.66 28.89 -8.10
C MET A 1 -6.68 27.86 -7.59
N LYS A 2 -6.11 28.05 -6.40
CA LYS A 2 -4.84 27.48 -5.96
C LYS A 2 -4.97 25.97 -5.66
N LYS A 3 -4.07 25.18 -6.27
CA LYS A 3 -3.87 23.77 -5.96
C LYS A 3 -3.32 23.64 -4.54
N ALA A 4 -4.08 23.05 -3.64
CA ALA A 4 -3.57 22.61 -2.34
C ALA A 4 -3.24 21.12 -2.44
N LEU A 5 -1.99 20.84 -2.74
CA LEU A 5 -1.40 19.52 -2.54
C LEU A 5 -1.23 19.36 -1.01
N ILE A 6 -2.02 18.50 -0.43
CA ILE A 6 -1.79 18.06 0.95
C ILE A 6 -0.85 16.87 0.88
N SER A 7 0.45 17.17 0.95
CA SER A 7 1.45 16.16 1.28
C SER A 7 1.40 15.93 2.79
N LEU A 8 0.75 14.87 3.23
CA LEU A 8 0.82 14.45 4.62
C LEU A 8 2.02 13.51 4.78
N LEU A 9 3.17 14.12 5.10
CA LEU A 9 4.37 13.42 5.48
C LEU A 9 4.20 12.94 6.93
N LEU A 10 3.83 11.68 7.14
CA LEU A 10 3.93 11.03 8.44
C LEU A 10 5.27 10.30 8.52
N GLY A 11 6.25 11.01 9.09
CA GLY A 11 7.52 10.41 9.48
C GLY A 11 7.31 9.46 10.65
N VAL A 12 7.40 8.18 10.42
CA VAL A 12 7.59 7.19 11.48
C VAL A 12 9.07 7.10 11.77
N THR A 13 9.54 7.88 12.75
CA THR A 13 10.86 7.73 13.34
C THR A 13 10.86 6.54 14.28
N LEU A 14 11.35 5.40 13.82
CA LEU A 14 11.77 4.29 14.68
C LEU A 14 13.07 4.70 15.39
N VAL A 15 12.93 5.28 16.58
CA VAL A 15 14.06 5.52 17.48
C VAL A 15 14.36 4.22 18.22
N GLY A 16 15.26 3.43 17.67
CA GLY A 16 15.95 2.36 18.38
C GLY A 16 17.02 2.96 19.30
N GLY A 17 16.67 3.32 20.53
CA GLY A 17 17.62 3.78 21.54
C GLY A 17 18.45 2.64 22.08
N LEU A 18 19.71 2.51 21.67
CA LEU A 18 20.72 1.77 22.40
C LEU A 18 21.52 2.78 23.25
N VAL A 19 21.17 2.87 24.53
CA VAL A 19 21.98 3.54 25.53
C VAL A 19 23.10 2.58 25.96
N GLY A 20 24.27 2.77 25.40
CA GLY A 20 25.49 2.14 25.87
C GLY A 20 26.11 2.98 26.99
N CYS A 21 26.01 2.57 28.23
CA CYS A 21 26.81 3.10 29.33
C CYS A 21 28.20 2.48 29.28
N GLY A 22 29.21 3.31 29.01
CA GLY A 22 30.59 2.93 29.14
C GLY A 22 31.03 2.86 30.60
N ASN A 23 31.77 1.83 30.97
CA ASN A 23 32.69 1.86 32.09
C ASN A 23 33.96 1.12 31.72
N LYS A 24 35.08 1.84 31.78
CA LYS A 24 36.46 1.30 31.58
C LYS A 24 36.83 0.49 32.81
N THR A 25 37.24 -0.76 32.62
CA THR A 25 38.23 -1.39 33.47
C THR A 25 39.00 -2.45 32.66
N THR A 26 40.30 -2.49 32.91
CA THR A 26 41.39 -3.17 32.23
C THR A 26 41.38 -4.69 32.39
N VAL A 27 41.80 -5.36 31.30
CA VAL A 27 42.65 -6.57 31.16
C VAL A 27 42.19 -7.88 31.80
N GLU A 28 41.87 -8.84 30.95
CA GLU A 28 42.49 -10.19 30.89
C GLU A 28 41.92 -10.96 29.68
N ASP A 29 42.84 -11.50 28.87
CA ASP A 29 42.53 -12.39 27.74
C ASP A 29 41.76 -13.63 28.21
N LYS A 30 40.49 -13.72 27.89
CA LYS A 30 39.73 -14.96 27.76
C LYS A 30 38.97 -14.88 26.46
N GLU A 31 39.24 -15.86 25.58
CA GLU A 31 38.40 -16.14 24.41
C GLU A 31 36.92 -16.16 24.84
N VAL A 32 36.29 -15.05 24.69
CA VAL A 32 34.82 -14.95 24.84
C VAL A 32 34.24 -15.51 23.56
N ASN A 33 33.83 -16.76 23.64
CA ASN A 33 32.93 -17.37 22.69
C ASN A 33 31.63 -16.54 22.70
N THR A 34 31.58 -15.46 21.89
CA THR A 34 30.42 -14.65 21.70
C THR A 34 29.41 -15.57 21.02
N PRO A 35 28.25 -15.86 21.64
CA PRO A 35 27.20 -16.59 20.94
C PRO A 35 26.87 -15.78 19.71
N ILE A 36 27.04 -16.38 18.53
CA ILE A 36 26.49 -15.86 17.28
C ILE A 36 24.97 -15.83 17.53
N VAL A 37 24.42 -14.65 17.80
CA VAL A 37 22.99 -14.44 17.76
C VAL A 37 22.64 -14.63 16.30
N GLU A 38 22.15 -15.80 15.93
CA GLU A 38 21.54 -16.01 14.64
C GLU A 38 20.41 -14.97 14.54
N GLU A 39 20.59 -14.00 13.69
CA GLU A 39 19.55 -13.07 13.32
C GLU A 39 18.45 -13.94 12.70
N GLU A 40 17.38 -14.21 13.46
CA GLU A 40 16.21 -14.95 12.96
C GLU A 40 15.68 -14.19 11.74
N THR A 41 16.06 -14.64 10.55
CA THR A 41 15.55 -14.07 9.32
C THR A 41 14.09 -14.48 9.20
N LEU A 42 13.19 -13.50 9.27
CA LEU A 42 11.75 -13.70 9.09
C LEU A 42 11.49 -14.54 7.83
N SER A 43 10.57 -15.49 7.93
CA SER A 43 10.13 -16.26 6.77
C SER A 43 9.51 -15.33 5.70
N LYS A 44 9.42 -15.81 4.46
CA LYS A 44 8.75 -15.06 3.40
C LYS A 44 7.30 -14.75 3.77
N GLU A 45 6.61 -15.71 4.38
CA GLU A 45 5.22 -15.57 4.82
C GLU A 45 5.07 -14.49 5.88
N ASP A 46 5.96 -14.47 6.89
CA ASP A 46 5.94 -13.43 7.93
C ASP A 46 6.16 -12.03 7.33
N LYS A 47 7.11 -11.92 6.40
CA LYS A 47 7.37 -10.65 5.70
C LYS A 47 6.13 -10.19 4.91
N ILE A 48 5.47 -11.09 4.21
CA ILE A 48 4.24 -10.79 3.45
C ILE A 48 3.12 -10.33 4.40
N ASN A 49 2.92 -11.01 5.53
CA ASN A 49 1.88 -10.64 6.49
C ASN A 49 2.14 -9.24 7.09
N ILE A 50 3.39 -8.94 7.44
CA ILE A 50 3.79 -7.60 7.92
C ILE A 50 3.52 -6.53 6.85
N LEU A 51 3.80 -6.83 5.58
CA LEU A 51 3.56 -5.91 4.47
C LEU A 51 2.07 -5.67 4.26
N ILE A 52 1.25 -6.72 4.27
CA ILE A 52 -0.21 -6.60 4.14
C ILE A 52 -0.77 -5.70 5.24
N ASP A 53 -0.40 -5.95 6.50
CA ASP A 53 -0.84 -5.15 7.64
C ASP A 53 -0.38 -3.68 7.54
N GLY A 54 0.85 -3.47 7.07
CA GLY A 54 1.41 -2.15 6.88
C GLY A 54 0.70 -1.36 5.78
N ILE A 55 0.51 -1.98 4.61
CA ILE A 55 -0.20 -1.37 3.47
C ILE A 55 -1.66 -1.10 3.85
N LEU A 56 -2.35 -2.07 4.46
CA LEU A 56 -3.74 -1.90 4.87
C LEU A 56 -3.92 -0.72 5.83
N LYS A 57 -2.99 -0.50 6.75
CA LYS A 57 -3.04 0.67 7.66
C LYS A 57 -2.89 2.00 6.94
N LEU A 58 -2.06 2.06 5.90
CA LEU A 58 -1.93 3.27 5.08
C LEU A 58 -3.25 3.55 4.35
N GLU A 59 -3.79 2.56 3.68
CA GLU A 59 -4.98 2.68 2.84
C GLU A 59 -6.25 2.95 3.65
N THR A 60 -6.40 2.32 4.83
CA THR A 60 -7.55 2.56 5.72
C THR A 60 -7.67 4.04 6.12
N ASN A 61 -6.54 4.72 6.34
CA ASN A 61 -6.56 6.15 6.65
C ASN A 61 -7.11 7.00 5.47
N VAL A 62 -6.84 6.59 4.23
CA VAL A 62 -7.35 7.25 3.02
C VAL A 62 -8.84 6.98 2.87
N ASP A 63 -9.27 5.73 3.01
CA ASP A 63 -10.68 5.34 2.97
C ASP A 63 -11.51 6.08 4.02
N ASP A 64 -11.02 6.19 5.27
CA ASP A 64 -11.68 6.90 6.35
C ASP A 64 -11.86 8.40 6.02
N GLN A 65 -10.85 9.03 5.41
CA GLN A 65 -10.96 10.42 4.98
C GLN A 65 -12.00 10.58 3.86
N MET A 66 -12.01 9.70 2.87
CA MET A 66 -13.01 9.71 1.79
C MET A 66 -14.41 9.45 2.32
N ASN A 67 -14.58 8.47 3.21
CA ASN A 67 -15.87 8.11 3.79
C ASN A 67 -16.41 9.21 4.71
N ASN A 68 -15.57 9.95 5.41
CA ASN A 68 -15.96 11.12 6.20
C ASN A 68 -16.49 12.29 5.33
N MET A 69 -16.11 12.32 4.05
CA MET A 69 -16.60 13.30 3.07
C MET A 69 -17.70 12.74 2.17
N SER A 70 -18.24 11.55 2.47
CA SER A 70 -19.23 10.86 1.62
C SER A 70 -20.50 11.67 1.40
N ASP A 71 -20.96 12.44 2.40
CA ASP A 71 -22.13 13.31 2.28
C ASP A 71 -21.94 14.43 1.25
N GLU A 72 -20.69 14.88 1.05
CA GLU A 72 -20.34 15.92 0.08
C GLU A 72 -20.12 15.35 -1.32
N TYR A 73 -19.40 14.22 -1.42
CA TYR A 73 -18.98 13.65 -2.71
C TYR A 73 -19.82 12.46 -3.17
N GLY A 74 -20.60 11.87 -2.27
CA GLY A 74 -21.45 10.72 -2.61
C GLY A 74 -20.67 9.44 -2.94
N ILE A 75 -19.45 9.30 -2.43
CA ILE A 75 -18.57 8.15 -2.68
C ILE A 75 -18.25 7.46 -1.36
N LEU A 76 -18.37 6.15 -1.34
CA LEU A 76 -17.89 5.29 -0.27
C LEU A 76 -16.71 4.47 -0.79
N ALA A 77 -15.58 4.52 -0.09
CA ALA A 77 -14.38 3.79 -0.42
C ALA A 77 -14.13 2.64 0.56
N ASN A 78 -13.57 1.55 0.07
CA ASN A 78 -13.12 0.42 0.88
C ASN A 78 -11.95 -0.27 0.21
N THR A 79 -10.85 -0.41 0.94
CA THR A 79 -9.66 -1.08 0.46
C THR A 79 -9.46 -2.43 1.14
N LYS A 80 -9.05 -3.41 0.35
CA LYS A 80 -8.62 -4.73 0.81
C LYS A 80 -7.21 -5.00 0.31
N VAL A 81 -6.40 -5.65 1.14
CA VAL A 81 -5.07 -6.10 0.77
C VAL A 81 -4.98 -7.61 0.98
N ASN A 82 -4.59 -8.32 -0.06
CA ASN A 82 -4.50 -9.78 -0.07
C ASN A 82 -3.19 -10.24 -0.71
N TYR A 83 -2.80 -11.48 -0.47
CA TYR A 83 -1.69 -12.12 -1.15
C TYR A 83 -2.15 -13.30 -1.99
N ASP A 84 -1.84 -13.25 -3.28
CA ASP A 84 -1.98 -14.38 -4.21
C ASP A 84 -0.68 -15.17 -4.21
N ASN A 85 -0.66 -16.26 -3.47
CA ASN A 85 0.51 -17.13 -3.32
C ASN A 85 0.86 -17.91 -4.60
N LEU A 86 -0.10 -18.11 -5.52
CA LEU A 86 0.15 -18.80 -6.79
C LEU A 86 0.94 -17.93 -7.76
N ASN A 87 0.67 -16.64 -7.76
CA ASN A 87 1.29 -15.68 -8.66
C ASN A 87 2.33 -14.79 -7.97
N ASP A 88 2.62 -15.05 -6.67
CA ASP A 88 3.52 -14.27 -5.83
C ASP A 88 3.21 -12.77 -5.90
N THR A 89 1.95 -12.41 -5.64
CA THR A 89 1.47 -11.04 -5.88
C THR A 89 0.68 -10.52 -4.69
N ILE A 90 1.08 -9.36 -4.15
CA ILE A 90 0.26 -8.58 -3.23
C ILE A 90 -0.76 -7.81 -4.06
N ILE A 91 -2.05 -7.99 -3.75
CA ILE A 91 -3.17 -7.36 -4.45
C ILE A 91 -3.81 -6.35 -3.51
N ILE A 92 -3.82 -5.09 -3.93
CA ILE A 92 -4.51 -3.98 -3.28
C ILE A 92 -5.75 -3.70 -4.11
N GLU A 93 -6.92 -3.87 -3.51
CA GLU A 93 -8.21 -3.70 -4.15
C GLU A 93 -8.91 -2.49 -3.57
N HIS A 94 -9.03 -1.42 -4.34
CA HIS A 94 -9.82 -0.24 -4.04
C HIS A 94 -11.21 -0.38 -4.64
N SER A 95 -12.21 -0.57 -3.81
CA SER A 95 -13.61 -0.64 -4.21
C SER A 95 -14.31 0.66 -3.87
N GLN A 96 -15.03 1.21 -4.84
CA GLN A 96 -15.84 2.40 -4.66
C GLN A 96 -17.33 2.07 -4.91
N SER A 97 -18.20 2.65 -4.12
CA SER A 97 -19.64 2.68 -4.37
C SER A 97 -20.13 4.12 -4.35
N TYR A 98 -21.16 4.39 -5.12
CA TYR A 98 -21.69 5.73 -5.33
C TYR A 98 -23.10 5.82 -4.75
N ILE A 99 -23.33 6.75 -3.82
CA ILE A 99 -24.60 6.85 -3.08
C ILE A 99 -25.78 7.18 -4.03
N ASN A 100 -25.50 8.00 -5.05
CA ASN A 100 -26.53 8.54 -5.95
C ASN A 100 -26.60 7.84 -7.32
N PHE A 101 -25.75 6.83 -7.56
CA PHE A 101 -25.65 6.15 -8.84
C PHE A 101 -25.52 4.65 -8.63
N SER A 102 -26.13 3.86 -9.50
CA SER A 102 -25.90 2.42 -9.56
C SER A 102 -24.52 2.13 -10.17
N ASP A 103 -23.98 0.95 -9.87
CA ASP A 103 -22.71 0.51 -10.45
C ASP A 103 -22.73 0.54 -11.98
N SER A 104 -23.87 0.15 -12.60
CA SER A 104 -24.03 0.16 -14.06
C SER A 104 -24.01 1.56 -14.67
N GLU A 105 -24.56 2.56 -14.00
CA GLU A 105 -24.50 3.95 -14.43
C GLU A 105 -23.07 4.47 -14.36
N MET A 106 -22.35 4.16 -13.27
CA MET A 106 -20.96 4.56 -13.13
C MET A 106 -20.04 3.86 -14.14
N LEU A 107 -20.27 2.58 -14.42
CA LEU A 107 -19.53 1.88 -15.49
C LEU A 107 -19.78 2.54 -16.86
N GLY A 108 -21.04 2.85 -17.17
CA GLY A 108 -21.39 3.59 -18.39
C GLY A 108 -20.71 4.96 -18.45
N TYR A 109 -20.62 5.66 -17.34
CA TYR A 109 -19.91 6.95 -17.25
C TYR A 109 -18.42 6.79 -17.57
N PHE A 110 -17.72 5.81 -16.98
CA PHE A 110 -16.29 5.60 -17.22
C PHE A 110 -15.99 5.20 -18.66
N VAL A 111 -16.83 4.37 -19.26
CA VAL A 111 -16.70 3.99 -20.68
C VAL A 111 -16.91 5.23 -21.60
N ALA A 112 -17.87 6.08 -21.28
CA ALA A 112 -18.17 7.28 -22.05
C ALA A 112 -17.15 8.42 -21.82
N ASN A 113 -16.46 8.43 -20.69
CA ASN A 113 -15.53 9.47 -20.27
C ASN A 113 -14.16 8.88 -19.89
N PRO A 114 -13.40 8.35 -20.85
CA PRO A 114 -12.15 7.63 -20.57
C PRO A 114 -11.11 8.46 -19.81
N GLY A 115 -11.12 9.79 -19.97
CA GLY A 115 -10.24 10.69 -19.20
C GLY A 115 -10.46 10.65 -17.69
N SER A 116 -11.65 10.24 -17.22
CA SER A 116 -11.90 10.06 -15.79
C SER A 116 -11.11 8.89 -15.19
N LEU A 117 -10.73 7.90 -16.00
CA LEU A 117 -9.90 6.77 -15.59
C LEU A 117 -8.41 7.16 -15.40
N ASP A 118 -7.97 8.29 -15.98
CA ASP A 118 -6.59 8.76 -15.80
C ASP A 118 -6.32 9.13 -14.34
N THR A 119 -7.35 9.61 -13.62
CA THR A 119 -7.24 9.86 -12.17
C THR A 119 -6.91 8.57 -11.40
N PHE A 120 -7.52 7.44 -11.75
CA PHE A 120 -7.21 6.16 -11.12
C PHE A 120 -5.83 5.64 -11.50
N VAL A 121 -5.36 5.93 -12.72
CA VAL A 121 -3.96 5.64 -13.12
C VAL A 121 -2.99 6.43 -12.26
N ASP A 122 -3.25 7.74 -12.07
CA ASP A 122 -2.39 8.60 -11.24
C ASP A 122 -2.42 8.16 -9.77
N MET A 123 -3.59 7.79 -9.24
CA MET A 123 -3.71 7.22 -7.89
C MET A 123 -2.88 5.95 -7.76
N SER A 124 -3.07 4.98 -8.67
CA SER A 124 -2.31 3.72 -8.66
C SER A 124 -0.80 3.92 -8.73
N ASN A 125 -0.35 4.88 -9.53
CA ASN A 125 1.07 5.22 -9.62
C ASN A 125 1.59 5.79 -8.28
N ASN A 126 0.84 6.70 -7.67
CA ASN A 126 1.21 7.30 -6.39
C ASN A 126 1.24 6.25 -5.26
N ASP A 127 0.25 5.36 -5.19
CA ASP A 127 0.19 4.29 -4.20
C ASP A 127 1.34 3.31 -4.39
N PHE A 128 1.60 2.90 -5.64
CA PHE A 128 2.72 2.02 -5.95
C PHE A 128 4.07 2.61 -5.52
N GLU A 129 4.33 3.88 -5.85
CA GLU A 129 5.57 4.57 -5.47
C GLU A 129 5.67 4.73 -3.94
N ALA A 130 4.58 5.09 -3.27
CA ALA A 130 4.55 5.21 -1.81
C ALA A 130 4.83 3.87 -1.12
N ILE A 131 4.27 2.78 -1.63
CA ILE A 131 4.53 1.43 -1.11
C ILE A 131 5.99 1.02 -1.34
N LYS A 132 6.52 1.28 -2.53
CA LYS A 132 7.94 1.02 -2.84
C LYS A 132 8.88 1.84 -1.97
N GLU A 133 8.58 3.10 -1.72
CA GLU A 133 9.39 3.97 -0.86
C GLU A 133 9.34 3.50 0.60
N THR A 134 8.14 3.18 1.10
CA THR A 134 7.93 2.81 2.50
C THR A 134 8.40 1.40 2.83
N PHE A 135 8.09 0.44 1.97
CA PHE A 135 8.27 -0.99 2.24
C PHE A 135 9.26 -1.70 1.30
N GLY A 136 9.83 -1.02 0.30
CA GLY A 136 10.58 -1.66 -0.78
C GLY A 136 11.66 -2.64 -0.33
N LYS A 137 12.38 -2.32 0.75
CA LYS A 137 13.41 -3.21 1.34
C LYS A 137 12.82 -4.45 2.04
N GLY A 138 11.54 -4.38 2.44
CA GLY A 138 10.83 -5.48 3.09
C GLY A 138 10.08 -6.39 2.12
N ILE A 139 9.88 -5.95 0.88
CA ILE A 139 9.19 -6.75 -0.14
C ILE A 139 10.10 -7.91 -0.54
N PRO A 140 9.66 -9.19 -0.37
CA PRO A 140 10.45 -10.33 -0.78
C PRO A 140 10.75 -10.32 -2.27
N GLU A 141 11.95 -10.79 -2.64
CA GLU A 141 12.36 -10.86 -4.04
C GLU A 141 11.38 -11.67 -4.88
N GLY A 142 11.01 -11.17 -6.05
CA GLY A 142 10.06 -11.79 -6.96
C GLY A 142 8.59 -11.49 -6.65
N THR A 143 8.26 -10.97 -5.46
CA THR A 143 6.89 -10.60 -5.11
C THR A 143 6.47 -9.33 -5.85
N LYS A 144 5.33 -9.40 -6.54
CA LYS A 144 4.75 -8.30 -7.34
C LYS A 144 3.72 -7.52 -6.53
N ILE A 145 3.46 -6.29 -6.96
CA ILE A 145 2.38 -5.45 -6.45
C ILE A 145 1.37 -5.22 -7.58
N LYS A 146 0.11 -5.48 -7.30
CA LYS A 146 -1.02 -5.24 -8.19
C LYS A 146 -2.05 -4.37 -7.49
N ILE A 147 -2.50 -3.31 -8.15
CA ILE A 147 -3.55 -2.42 -7.69
C ILE A 147 -4.75 -2.57 -8.59
N LEU A 148 -5.92 -2.81 -8.00
CA LEU A 148 -7.19 -2.95 -8.69
C LEU A 148 -8.13 -1.82 -8.25
N HIS A 149 -8.77 -1.16 -9.22
CA HIS A 149 -9.89 -0.27 -8.92
C HIS A 149 -11.19 -0.92 -9.39
N LYS A 150 -12.19 -0.87 -8.54
CA LYS A 150 -13.51 -1.45 -8.78
C LYS A 150 -14.63 -0.45 -8.52
N VAL A 151 -15.75 -0.66 -9.20
CA VAL A 151 -17.05 -0.09 -8.86
C VAL A 151 -17.98 -1.26 -8.57
N GLY A 152 -18.41 -1.38 -7.32
CA GLY A 152 -19.04 -2.60 -6.85
C GLY A 152 -18.13 -3.82 -7.07
N GLU A 153 -18.63 -4.81 -7.79
CA GLU A 153 -17.84 -6.01 -8.12
C GLU A 153 -17.08 -5.90 -9.46
N TYR A 154 -17.23 -4.80 -10.18
CA TYR A 154 -16.68 -4.66 -11.53
C TYR A 154 -15.32 -3.98 -11.54
N LYS A 155 -14.33 -4.66 -12.12
CA LYS A 155 -13.01 -4.09 -12.34
C LYS A 155 -13.07 -2.98 -13.41
N ILE A 156 -12.56 -1.79 -13.06
CA ILE A 156 -12.46 -0.65 -13.99
C ILE A 156 -11.03 -0.38 -14.43
N LEU A 157 -10.05 -0.69 -13.56
CA LEU A 157 -8.63 -0.53 -13.86
C LEU A 157 -7.81 -1.59 -13.12
N GLU A 158 -6.73 -2.05 -13.77
CA GLU A 158 -5.69 -2.87 -13.16
C GLU A 158 -4.33 -2.27 -13.47
N TYR A 159 -3.51 -2.11 -12.43
CA TYR A 159 -2.17 -1.59 -12.49
C TYR A 159 -1.22 -2.60 -11.85
N THR A 160 -0.15 -2.98 -12.54
CA THR A 160 0.78 -3.99 -12.04
C THR A 160 2.21 -3.54 -12.32
N GLU A 161 3.03 -3.49 -11.27
CA GLU A 161 4.46 -3.17 -11.36
C GLU A 161 4.76 -1.93 -12.21
N GLY A 162 4.08 -0.83 -11.94
CA GLY A 162 4.31 0.43 -12.63
C GLY A 162 3.59 0.56 -14.00
N THR A 163 2.71 -0.38 -14.36
CA THR A 163 2.08 -0.42 -15.69
C THR A 163 0.59 -0.70 -15.61
N VAL A 164 -0.20 0.02 -16.40
CA VAL A 164 -1.63 -0.28 -16.58
C VAL A 164 -1.77 -1.55 -17.43
N THR A 165 -2.38 -2.59 -16.85
CA THR A 165 -2.59 -3.89 -17.49
C THR A 165 -4.03 -4.12 -17.94
N TYR A 166 -4.97 -3.32 -17.44
CA TYR A 166 -6.38 -3.33 -17.85
C TYR A 166 -7.03 -1.98 -17.63
N ARG A 167 -7.91 -1.57 -18.56
CA ARG A 167 -8.85 -0.45 -18.43
C ARG A 167 -10.17 -0.85 -19.07
N ILE A 168 -11.28 -0.46 -18.45
CA ILE A 168 -12.63 -0.83 -18.94
C ILE A 168 -13.01 -0.13 -20.26
N ASP A 169 -12.33 0.94 -20.62
CA ASP A 169 -12.56 1.73 -21.86
C ASP A 169 -11.78 1.24 -23.09
N LYS A 170 -11.03 0.12 -22.96
CA LYS A 170 -10.15 -0.41 -24.04
C LYS A 170 -10.51 -1.83 -24.45
#